data_8675103e27da07df77ca2d4dcdd4bb26
#
_entry.id   8675103e27da07df77ca2d4dcdd4bb26
#
_cell.length_a   1.000
_cell.length_b   1.000
_cell.length_c   1.000
_cell.angle_alpha   90.00
_cell.angle_beta   90.00
_cell.angle_gamma   90.00
#
_symmetry.space_group_name_H-M   'P 1'
#
loop_
_entity.id
_entity.type
_entity.pdbx_description
1 polymer ?
#
loop_
_entity_poly.entity_id
_entity_poly.type
_entity_poly.pdbx_seq_one_letter_code
_entity_poly.pdbx_strand_id
1 'polypeptide(L)' 'MNNESKTLLTVDQMCQLLNIGKNSAYKLLKTGEIQSFKIGRIWKIPKDSIDKYIAFYKK' A
#
# COMPACT_ATOMS: atom_id res chain seq x y z
N MET A 1 4.55 1.57 -23.00
CA MET A 1 4.74 2.28 -21.75
C MET A 1 4.39 1.40 -20.57
N ASN A 2 5.24 1.40 -19.61
CA ASN A 2 5.05 0.58 -18.43
C ASN A 2 4.29 1.34 -17.36
N ASN A 3 3.19 0.75 -16.87
CA ASN A 3 2.35 1.40 -15.87
C ASN A 3 2.32 0.66 -14.55
N GLU A 4 3.29 -0.21 -14.31
CA GLU A 4 3.27 -0.99 -13.09
C GLU A 4 3.31 -0.12 -11.84
N SER A 5 4.11 0.95 -11.86
CA SER A 5 4.20 1.83 -10.72
C SER A 5 2.90 2.59 -10.47
N LYS A 6 1.99 2.57 -11.45
CA LYS A 6 0.71 3.24 -11.32
C LYS A 6 -0.42 2.29 -10.97
N THR A 7 -0.11 1.03 -10.77
CA THR A 7 -1.11 0.07 -10.35
C THR A 7 -1.58 0.43 -8.96
N LEU A 8 -2.88 0.49 -8.79
CA LEU A 8 -3.48 0.80 -7.50
C LEU A 8 -4.01 -0.49 -6.87
N LEU A 9 -3.69 -0.68 -5.62
CA LEU A 9 -4.07 -1.88 -4.91
C LEU A 9 -5.18 -1.57 -3.91
N THR A 10 -5.96 -2.59 -3.60
CA THR A 10 -6.93 -2.51 -2.52
C THR A 10 -6.24 -2.82 -1.20
N VAL A 11 -6.95 -2.54 -0.11
CA VAL A 11 -6.42 -2.89 1.21
C VAL A 11 -6.20 -4.39 1.32
N ASP A 12 -7.12 -5.19 0.77
CA ASP A 12 -6.96 -6.64 0.81
C ASP A 12 -5.70 -7.08 0.09
N GLN A 13 -5.45 -6.50 -1.08
CA GLN A 13 -4.26 -6.85 -1.84
C GLN A 13 -2.99 -6.43 -1.10
N MET A 14 -3.03 -5.27 -0.46
CA MET A 14 -1.91 -4.81 0.35
C MET A 14 -1.63 -5.77 1.49
N CYS A 15 -2.67 -6.22 2.16
CA CYS A 15 -2.53 -7.18 3.25
C CYS A 15 -1.87 -8.46 2.78
N GLN A 16 -2.26 -8.94 1.60
CA GLN A 16 -1.68 -10.16 1.07
C GLN A 16 -0.22 -9.99 0.72
N LEU A 17 0.11 -8.87 0.10
CA LEU A 17 1.49 -8.62 -0.29
C LEU A 17 2.41 -8.49 0.92
N LEU A 18 1.94 -7.86 1.96
CA LEU A 18 2.74 -7.64 3.16
C LEU A 18 2.53 -8.73 4.20
N ASN A 19 1.56 -9.60 3.96
CA ASN A 19 1.23 -10.69 4.88
C ASN A 19 0.90 -10.16 6.27
N ILE A 20 0.02 -9.17 6.31
CA ILE A 20 -0.40 -8.54 7.57
C ILE A 20 -1.92 -8.52 7.62
N GLY A 21 -2.45 -8.32 8.81
CA GLY A 21 -3.88 -8.17 9.00
C GLY A 21 -4.36 -6.78 8.63
N LYS A 22 -5.68 -6.63 8.56
CA LYS A 22 -6.26 -5.35 8.18
C LYS A 22 -5.99 -4.24 9.17
N ASN A 23 -5.97 -4.57 10.46
CA ASN A 23 -5.69 -3.55 11.47
C ASN A 23 -4.33 -2.93 11.25
N SER A 24 -3.33 -3.76 10.99
CA SER A 24 -1.99 -3.26 10.72
C SER A 24 -1.95 -2.47 9.42
N ALA A 25 -2.65 -2.94 8.40
CA ALA A 25 -2.69 -2.24 7.13
C ALA A 25 -3.28 -0.85 7.28
N TYR A 26 -4.42 -0.74 7.95
CA TYR A 26 -5.06 0.56 8.14
C TYR A 26 -4.17 1.51 8.94
N LYS A 27 -3.45 0.96 9.90
CA LYS A 27 -2.55 1.78 10.70
C LYS A 27 -1.46 2.38 9.82
N LEU A 28 -0.87 1.56 8.95
CA LEU A 28 0.17 2.03 8.04
C LEU A 28 -0.36 3.11 7.10
N LEU A 29 -1.59 2.95 6.65
CA LEU A 29 -2.20 3.92 5.75
C LEU A 29 -2.51 5.22 6.47
N LYS A 30 -3.05 5.13 7.68
CA LYS A 30 -3.45 6.32 8.42
C LYS A 30 -2.26 7.13 8.90
N THR A 31 -1.17 6.46 9.24
CA THR A 31 0.02 7.18 9.73
C THR A 31 0.85 7.73 8.59
N GLY A 32 0.57 7.29 7.35
CA GLY A 32 1.34 7.76 6.21
C GLY A 32 2.63 7.01 5.99
N GLU A 33 2.88 5.94 6.73
CA GLU A 33 4.08 5.15 6.50
C GLU A 33 4.08 4.55 5.09
N ILE A 34 2.89 4.26 4.58
CA ILE A 34 2.74 3.85 3.19
C ILE A 34 1.87 4.90 2.53
N GLN A 35 2.42 5.60 1.55
CA GLN A 35 1.70 6.66 0.87
C GLN A 35 0.53 6.09 0.09
N SER A 36 -0.62 6.70 0.26
CA SER A 36 -1.84 6.23 -0.37
C SER A 36 -2.82 7.38 -0.39
N PHE A 37 -3.96 7.14 -1.01
CA PHE A 37 -5.02 8.14 -1.03
C PHE A 37 -6.36 7.44 -1.04
N LYS A 38 -7.41 8.22 -0.80
CA LYS A 38 -8.76 7.69 -0.78
C LYS A 38 -9.55 8.28 -1.93
N ILE A 39 -10.38 7.47 -2.52
CA ILE A 39 -11.41 7.94 -3.42
C ILE A 39 -12.72 7.61 -2.73
N GLY A 40 -13.41 8.65 -2.26
CA GLY A 40 -14.56 8.43 -1.42
C GLY A 40 -14.14 7.77 -0.12
N ARG A 41 -14.60 6.55 0.09
CA ARG A 41 -14.23 5.80 1.30
C ARG A 41 -13.24 4.67 1.01
N ILE A 42 -12.78 4.59 -0.21
CA ILE A 42 -11.97 3.46 -0.65
C ILE A 42 -10.52 3.89 -0.72
N TRP A 43 -9.68 3.17 0.02
CA TRP A 43 -8.24 3.38 -0.04
C TRP A 43 -7.70 2.87 -1.37
N LYS A 44 -6.82 3.66 -1.96
CA LYS A 44 -6.09 3.29 -3.16
C LYS A 44 -4.61 3.36 -2.83
N ILE A 45 -3.94 2.25 -2.94
CA ILE A 45 -2.54 2.15 -2.56
C ILE A 45 -1.69 1.89 -3.79
N PRO A 46 -0.89 2.87 -4.23
CA PRO A 46 0.00 2.63 -5.37
C PRO A 46 0.96 1.49 -5.04
N LYS A 47 1.11 0.58 -5.98
CA LYS A 47 2.03 -0.54 -5.77
C LYS A 47 3.44 -0.04 -5.49
N ASP A 48 3.82 1.05 -6.13
CA ASP A 48 5.13 1.64 -5.91
C ASP A 48 5.35 2.00 -4.44
N SER A 49 4.31 2.44 -3.76
CA SER A 49 4.41 2.76 -2.34
C SER A 49 4.73 1.52 -1.51
N ILE A 50 4.12 0.40 -1.88
CA ILE A 50 4.40 -0.86 -1.20
C ILE A 50 5.84 -1.29 -1.47
N ASP A 51 6.27 -1.18 -2.71
CA ASP A 51 7.63 -1.57 -3.06
C ASP A 51 8.67 -0.75 -2.29
N LYS A 52 8.43 0.55 -2.17
CA LYS A 52 9.33 1.42 -1.42
C LYS A 52 9.37 1.06 0.06
N TYR A 53 8.21 0.75 0.61
CA TYR A 53 8.11 0.37 2.01
C TYR A 53 8.91 -0.90 2.28
N ILE A 54 8.74 -1.89 1.42
CA ILE A 54 9.45 -3.15 1.55
C ILE A 54 10.95 -2.93 1.40
N ALA A 55 11.34 -2.15 0.42
CA ALA A 55 12.75 -1.88 0.18
C ALA A 55 13.41 -1.20 1.39
N PHE A 56 12.66 -0.33 2.07
CA PHE A 56 13.15 0.35 3.25
C PHE A 56 13.52 -0.63 4.35
N TYR A 57 12.71 -1.65 4.53
CA TYR A 57 12.93 -2.62 5.59
C TYR A 57 13.85 -3.77 5.18
N LYS A 58 14.04 -3.97 3.90
CA LYS A 58 14.83 -5.10 3.43
C LYS A 58 16.31 -4.82 3.34
N LYS A 59 16.75 -3.68 3.61
CA LYS A 59 18.16 -3.37 3.42
C LYS A 59 19.11 -4.49 3.83
#